data_0284df1d452a1b591e08f4db11ac46ef
#
_entry.id   0284df1d452a1b591e08f4db11ac46ef
#
_cell.length_a   1.000
_cell.length_b   1.000
_cell.length_c   1.000
_cell.angle_alpha   90.00
_cell.angle_beta   90.00
_cell.angle_gamma   90.00
#
_symmetry.space_group_name_H-M   'P 1'
#
loop_
_entity.id
_entity.type
_entity.pdbx_description
1 polymer ?
#
loop_
_entity_poly.entity_id
_entity_poly.type
_entity_poly.pdbx_seq_one_letter_code
_entity_poly.pdbx_strand_id
1 'polypeptide(L)'
;MMKQTIHINCDLGEGGEFDEKLMPLISACNIACGGHAGNLETMHRTVRLALENNIEIGAHPSYPDRANFGRNHMEMTAEELKLSIEGQVLSLKQIVESEGGKLSHVKLHGALYNDAAKDRNISKVVMRSLEDLGDDFRLFVPVNSQLGELALGRFELYYEAFADRNYEDDG
;
A
#
# COMPACT_ATOMS: atom_id res chain seq x y z
N MET A 1 14.15 -22.02 21.88
CA MET A 1 14.45 -21.29 20.64
C MET A 1 13.22 -20.50 20.27
N MET A 2 13.29 -19.17 20.20
CA MET A 2 12.20 -18.36 19.67
C MET A 2 12.06 -18.69 18.17
N LYS A 3 10.86 -19.09 17.72
CA LYS A 3 10.56 -19.23 16.31
C LYS A 3 10.74 -17.85 15.66
N GLN A 4 11.68 -17.71 14.76
CA GLN A 4 11.75 -16.52 13.90
C GLN A 4 10.58 -16.62 12.91
N THR A 5 9.71 -15.64 12.92
CA THR A 5 8.62 -15.51 11.96
C THR A 5 8.99 -14.43 10.94
N ILE A 6 8.76 -14.72 9.68
CA ILE A 6 8.90 -13.75 8.59
C ILE A 6 7.50 -13.18 8.33
N HIS A 7 7.40 -11.84 8.25
CA HIS A 7 6.19 -11.16 7.83
C HIS A 7 6.16 -11.08 6.30
N ILE A 8 5.16 -11.68 5.68
CA ILE A 8 4.99 -11.69 4.22
C ILE A 8 3.78 -10.83 3.88
N ASN A 9 3.96 -9.84 3.02
CA ASN A 9 2.86 -9.09 2.44
C ASN A 9 2.71 -9.37 0.94
N CYS A 10 1.49 -9.25 0.41
CA CYS A 10 1.20 -9.47 -0.99
C CYS A 10 0.21 -8.43 -1.51
N ASP A 11 0.41 -7.99 -2.75
CA ASP A 11 -0.47 -7.06 -3.45
C ASP A 11 -1.63 -7.87 -4.05
N LEU A 12 -2.87 -7.56 -3.66
CA LEU A 12 -4.09 -8.32 -3.98
C LEU A 12 -5.23 -7.39 -4.41
N GLY A 13 -6.33 -7.98 -4.91
CA GLY A 13 -7.45 -7.20 -5.43
C GLY A 13 -7.18 -6.53 -6.78
N GLU A 14 -6.11 -6.97 -7.45
CA GLU A 14 -5.66 -6.45 -8.75
C GLU A 14 -6.29 -7.18 -9.95
N GLY A 15 -7.18 -8.14 -9.69
CA GLY A 15 -7.82 -8.98 -10.72
C GLY A 15 -7.09 -10.30 -10.97
N GLY A 16 -6.15 -10.67 -10.10
CA GLY A 16 -5.47 -11.96 -10.15
C GLY A 16 -6.37 -13.12 -9.75
N GLU A 17 -6.10 -14.31 -10.32
CA GLU A 17 -6.87 -15.54 -10.04
C GLU A 17 -6.41 -16.26 -8.75
N PHE A 18 -5.35 -15.75 -8.09
CA PHE A 18 -4.68 -16.45 -7.01
C PHE A 18 -4.95 -15.86 -5.62
N ASP A 19 -5.71 -14.77 -5.50
CA ASP A 19 -5.97 -14.08 -4.24
C ASP A 19 -6.43 -15.05 -3.14
N GLU A 20 -7.40 -15.94 -3.45
CA GLU A 20 -7.92 -16.93 -2.51
C GLU A 20 -6.88 -17.97 -2.06
N LYS A 21 -5.92 -18.29 -2.93
CA LYS A 21 -4.86 -19.27 -2.63
C LYS A 21 -3.71 -18.64 -1.86
N LEU A 22 -3.43 -17.36 -2.09
CA LEU A 22 -2.35 -16.63 -1.44
C LEU A 22 -2.73 -16.18 -0.03
N MET A 23 -3.99 -15.78 0.16
CA MET A 23 -4.48 -15.20 1.41
C MET A 23 -4.10 -16.01 2.67
N PRO A 24 -4.26 -17.36 2.72
CA PRO A 24 -3.89 -18.13 3.91
C PRO A 24 -2.36 -18.27 4.13
N LEU A 25 -1.54 -17.82 3.21
CA LEU A 25 -0.07 -17.98 3.24
C LEU A 25 0.69 -16.70 3.63
N ILE A 26 -0.02 -15.58 3.77
CA ILE A 26 0.57 -14.26 4.00
C ILE A 26 0.22 -13.72 5.39
N SER A 27 0.91 -12.67 5.80
CA SER A 27 0.66 -11.95 7.05
C SER A 27 -0.19 -10.70 6.83
N ALA A 28 -0.02 -10.06 5.67
CA ALA A 28 -0.71 -8.82 5.30
C ALA A 28 -1.02 -8.80 3.80
N CYS A 29 -2.11 -8.15 3.43
CA CYS A 29 -2.46 -7.88 2.04
C CYS A 29 -2.52 -6.38 1.77
N ASN A 30 -1.99 -5.96 0.62
CA ASN A 30 -2.09 -4.58 0.14
C ASN A 30 -3.17 -4.55 -0.93
N ILE A 31 -4.33 -3.97 -0.64
CA ILE A 31 -5.50 -4.06 -1.53
C ILE A 31 -5.51 -2.88 -2.51
N ALA A 32 -5.56 -3.18 -3.80
CA ALA A 32 -5.69 -2.20 -4.86
C ALA A 32 -6.94 -1.32 -4.68
N CYS A 33 -6.74 0.00 -4.65
CA CYS A 33 -7.75 0.98 -4.26
C CYS A 33 -8.38 1.73 -5.44
N GLY A 34 -8.31 1.19 -6.66
CA GLY A 34 -8.93 1.79 -7.85
C GLY A 34 -8.01 2.67 -8.70
N GLY A 35 -6.82 3.04 -8.25
CA GLY A 35 -5.87 3.85 -9.02
C GLY A 35 -5.31 3.10 -10.21
N HIS A 36 -4.58 2.03 -9.97
CA HIS A 36 -4.00 1.16 -11.00
C HIS A 36 -4.89 -0.05 -11.32
N ALA A 37 -5.54 -0.59 -10.31
CA ALA A 37 -6.40 -1.75 -10.38
C ALA A 37 -7.49 -1.69 -9.30
N GLY A 38 -8.38 -2.68 -9.29
CA GLY A 38 -9.45 -2.76 -8.32
C GLY A 38 -10.67 -1.90 -8.67
N ASN A 39 -11.78 -2.18 -8.02
CA ASN A 39 -13.02 -1.43 -8.00
C ASN A 39 -13.76 -1.76 -6.70
N LEU A 40 -14.93 -1.17 -6.46
CA LEU A 40 -15.69 -1.40 -5.23
C LEU A 40 -15.98 -2.90 -4.97
N GLU A 41 -16.33 -3.64 -5.99
CA GLU A 41 -16.64 -5.07 -5.88
C GLU A 41 -15.41 -5.89 -5.47
N THR A 42 -14.28 -5.68 -6.15
CA THR A 42 -13.03 -6.38 -5.83
C THR A 42 -12.51 -5.99 -4.45
N MET A 43 -12.60 -4.72 -4.06
CA MET A 43 -12.23 -4.27 -2.71
C MET A 43 -13.04 -4.99 -1.63
N HIS A 44 -14.39 -5.01 -1.74
CA HIS A 44 -15.26 -5.74 -0.80
C HIS A 44 -14.91 -7.23 -0.72
N ARG A 45 -14.73 -7.88 -1.88
CA ARG A 45 -14.37 -9.30 -1.93
C ARG A 45 -13.04 -9.59 -1.23
N THR A 46 -12.00 -8.79 -1.55
CA THR A 46 -10.66 -9.02 -1.00
C THR A 46 -10.62 -8.69 0.50
N VAL A 47 -11.34 -7.66 0.95
CA VAL A 47 -11.47 -7.33 2.38
C VAL A 47 -12.13 -8.49 3.15
N ARG A 48 -13.24 -9.03 2.68
CA ARG A 48 -13.90 -10.18 3.32
C ARG A 48 -12.97 -11.38 3.41
N LEU A 49 -12.30 -11.70 2.31
CA LEU A 49 -11.34 -12.80 2.25
C LEU A 49 -10.20 -12.61 3.27
N ALA A 50 -9.68 -11.39 3.43
CA ALA A 50 -8.65 -11.08 4.40
C ALA A 50 -9.17 -11.24 5.85
N LEU A 51 -10.38 -10.76 6.14
CA LEU A 51 -11.00 -10.90 7.47
C LEU A 51 -11.25 -12.38 7.83
N GLU A 52 -11.76 -13.19 6.90
CA GLU A 52 -11.96 -14.63 7.08
C GLU A 52 -10.67 -15.37 7.41
N ASN A 53 -9.52 -14.91 6.89
CA ASN A 53 -8.20 -15.51 7.12
C ASN A 53 -7.41 -14.81 8.24
N ASN A 54 -7.95 -13.80 8.92
CA ASN A 54 -7.28 -12.99 9.93
C ASN A 54 -5.99 -12.33 9.43
N ILE A 55 -6.00 -11.85 8.18
CA ILE A 55 -4.87 -11.18 7.53
C ILE A 55 -4.97 -9.67 7.74
N GLU A 56 -3.83 -9.03 8.00
CA GLU A 56 -3.75 -7.57 8.12
C GLU A 56 -4.09 -6.92 6.77
N ILE A 57 -4.94 -5.88 6.81
CA ILE A 57 -5.45 -5.22 5.61
C ILE A 57 -4.79 -3.86 5.46
N GLY A 58 -4.17 -3.62 4.31
CA GLY A 58 -3.57 -2.35 3.93
C GLY A 58 -4.10 -1.79 2.63
N ALA A 59 -3.99 -0.47 2.49
CA ALA A 59 -4.31 0.23 1.25
C ALA A 59 -3.09 0.26 0.32
N HIS A 60 -3.37 0.07 -0.98
CA HIS A 60 -2.35 0.04 -2.04
C HIS A 60 -2.56 1.15 -3.08
N PRO A 61 -2.47 2.45 -2.66
CA PRO A 61 -2.69 3.57 -3.54
C PRO A 61 -1.56 3.73 -4.55
N SER A 62 -1.93 4.22 -5.73
CA SER A 62 -1.03 4.40 -6.88
C SER A 62 -1.28 5.73 -7.59
N TYR A 63 -0.46 6.04 -8.59
CA TYR A 63 -0.90 6.96 -9.64
C TYR A 63 -2.20 6.44 -10.29
N PRO A 64 -3.13 7.34 -10.70
CA PRO A 64 -4.39 6.97 -11.34
C PRO A 64 -4.18 6.57 -12.82
N ASP A 65 -3.36 5.56 -13.05
CA ASP A 65 -2.92 5.07 -14.37
C ASP A 65 -3.31 3.61 -14.58
N ARG A 66 -4.60 3.35 -14.75
CA ARG A 66 -5.10 1.99 -15.00
C ARG A 66 -4.57 1.38 -16.30
N ALA A 67 -4.32 2.22 -17.31
CA ALA A 67 -3.87 1.77 -18.62
C ALA A 67 -2.49 1.11 -18.57
N ASN A 68 -1.61 1.60 -17.69
CA ASN A 68 -0.26 1.07 -17.52
C ASN A 68 -0.08 0.44 -16.12
N PHE A 69 -1.18 0.08 -15.46
CA PHE A 69 -1.15 -0.58 -14.17
C PHE A 69 -0.36 0.22 -13.10
N GLY A 70 -0.43 1.56 -13.14
CA GLY A 70 0.29 2.43 -12.19
C GLY A 70 1.81 2.35 -12.27
N ARG A 71 2.37 1.80 -13.33
CA ARG A 71 3.83 1.56 -13.46
C ARG A 71 4.59 2.68 -14.16
N ASN A 72 3.89 3.66 -14.68
CA ASN A 72 4.50 4.84 -15.30
C ASN A 72 4.43 6.03 -14.35
N HIS A 73 5.52 6.81 -14.31
CA HIS A 73 5.51 8.12 -13.69
C HIS A 73 4.43 9.02 -14.30
N MET A 74 3.72 9.76 -13.45
CA MET A 74 2.73 10.73 -13.89
C MET A 74 3.08 12.13 -13.38
N GLU A 75 3.13 13.08 -14.29
CA GLU A 75 3.21 14.50 -13.96
C GLU A 75 1.86 14.95 -13.36
N MET A 76 1.86 15.24 -12.07
CA MET A 76 0.68 15.71 -11.33
C MET A 76 1.08 16.89 -10.46
N THR A 77 0.15 17.81 -10.25
CA THR A 77 0.32 18.82 -9.20
C THR A 77 0.29 18.17 -7.83
N ALA A 78 0.90 18.81 -6.84
CA ALA A 78 0.89 18.31 -5.46
C ALA A 78 -0.54 18.08 -4.93
N GLU A 79 -1.48 18.95 -5.29
CA GLU A 79 -2.87 18.84 -4.88
C GLU A 79 -3.60 17.70 -5.57
N GLU A 80 -3.41 17.51 -6.86
CA GLU A 80 -3.99 16.37 -7.60
C GLU A 80 -3.49 15.03 -7.05
N LEU A 81 -2.19 14.92 -6.80
CA LEU A 81 -1.60 13.70 -6.24
C LEU A 81 -2.13 13.44 -4.83
N LYS A 82 -2.20 14.48 -3.98
CA LYS A 82 -2.74 14.41 -2.62
C LYS A 82 -4.18 13.89 -2.64
N LEU A 83 -5.06 14.55 -3.39
CA LEU A 83 -6.47 14.15 -3.48
C LEU A 83 -6.65 12.74 -4.03
N SER A 84 -5.80 12.33 -4.99
CA SER A 84 -5.83 10.98 -5.53
C SER A 84 -5.48 9.93 -4.47
N ILE A 85 -4.42 10.14 -3.69
CA ILE A 85 -4.00 9.23 -2.62
C ILE A 85 -5.07 9.15 -1.53
N GLU A 86 -5.55 10.30 -1.06
CA GLU A 86 -6.58 10.38 -0.03
C GLU A 86 -7.86 9.66 -0.45
N GLY A 87 -8.35 9.93 -1.67
CA GLY A 87 -9.55 9.30 -2.20
C GLY A 87 -9.44 7.78 -2.28
N GLN A 88 -8.29 7.27 -2.70
CA GLN A 88 -8.02 5.84 -2.78
C GLN A 88 -8.00 5.19 -1.40
N VAL A 89 -7.25 5.75 -0.46
CA VAL A 89 -7.13 5.21 0.91
C VAL A 89 -8.46 5.28 1.65
N LEU A 90 -9.17 6.43 1.58
CA LEU A 90 -10.49 6.60 2.21
C LEU A 90 -11.54 5.62 1.66
N SER A 91 -11.55 5.41 0.35
CA SER A 91 -12.47 4.46 -0.28
C SER A 91 -12.31 3.04 0.28
N LEU A 92 -11.07 2.56 0.37
CA LEU A 92 -10.81 1.24 0.95
C LEU A 92 -11.10 1.22 2.45
N LYS A 93 -10.69 2.25 3.19
CA LYS A 93 -10.93 2.35 4.63
C LYS A 93 -12.41 2.23 4.97
N GLN A 94 -13.28 2.96 4.26
CA GLN A 94 -14.73 2.88 4.46
C GLN A 94 -15.27 1.47 4.23
N ILE A 95 -14.75 0.75 3.22
CA ILE A 95 -15.11 -0.63 2.96
C ILE A 95 -14.65 -1.53 4.10
N VAL A 96 -13.39 -1.43 4.53
CA VAL A 96 -12.84 -2.21 5.63
C VAL A 96 -13.66 -2.03 6.90
N GLU A 97 -14.00 -0.79 7.25
CA GLU A 97 -14.82 -0.47 8.43
C GLU A 97 -16.25 -1.01 8.30
N SER A 98 -16.86 -0.90 7.12
CA SER A 98 -18.21 -1.44 6.87
C SER A 98 -18.29 -2.97 6.97
N GLU A 99 -17.19 -3.67 6.69
CA GLU A 99 -17.07 -5.13 6.85
C GLU A 99 -16.59 -5.52 8.28
N GLY A 100 -16.44 -4.55 9.19
CA GLY A 100 -16.06 -4.79 10.59
C GLY A 100 -14.57 -4.94 10.84
N GLY A 101 -13.72 -4.56 9.89
CA GLY A 101 -12.27 -4.57 9.98
C GLY A 101 -11.66 -3.23 10.40
N LYS A 102 -10.33 -3.19 10.42
CA LYS A 102 -9.52 -1.97 10.61
C LYS A 102 -8.43 -1.93 9.54
N LEU A 103 -8.24 -0.77 8.90
CA LEU A 103 -7.09 -0.53 8.03
C LEU A 103 -5.82 -0.49 8.88
N SER A 104 -4.85 -1.36 8.60
CA SER A 104 -3.65 -1.54 9.41
C SER A 104 -2.43 -0.81 8.86
N HIS A 105 -2.34 -0.64 7.54
CA HIS A 105 -1.17 -0.07 6.90
C HIS A 105 -1.48 0.54 5.53
N VAL A 106 -0.51 1.29 5.02
CA VAL A 106 -0.48 1.77 3.64
C VAL A 106 0.84 1.35 3.01
N LYS A 107 0.77 0.86 1.78
CA LYS A 107 1.89 0.58 0.91
C LYS A 107 1.60 1.18 -0.46
N LEU A 108 2.43 2.08 -0.94
CA LEU A 108 2.28 2.64 -2.28
C LEU A 108 2.53 1.59 -3.36
N HIS A 109 1.91 1.76 -4.53
CA HIS A 109 2.08 0.86 -5.66
C HIS A 109 2.96 1.45 -6.77
N GLY A 110 3.71 0.58 -7.45
CA GLY A 110 4.29 0.82 -8.76
C GLY A 110 5.22 2.03 -8.84
N ALA A 111 4.97 2.90 -9.84
CA ALA A 111 5.80 4.09 -10.05
C ALA A 111 5.73 5.05 -8.87
N LEU A 112 4.57 5.22 -8.23
CA LEU A 112 4.43 6.10 -7.07
C LEU A 112 5.30 5.62 -5.89
N TYR A 113 5.40 4.31 -5.67
CA TYR A 113 6.30 3.72 -4.67
C TYR A 113 7.75 4.08 -4.94
N ASN A 114 8.20 3.90 -6.18
CA ASN A 114 9.57 4.17 -6.58
C ASN A 114 9.90 5.68 -6.56
N ASP A 115 8.98 6.52 -6.99
CA ASP A 115 9.13 7.96 -7.00
C ASP A 115 9.18 8.52 -5.57
N ALA A 116 8.29 8.08 -4.69
CA ALA A 116 8.31 8.45 -3.29
C ALA A 116 9.56 7.92 -2.55
N ALA A 117 10.20 6.85 -3.02
CA ALA A 117 11.46 6.40 -2.47
C ALA A 117 12.63 7.33 -2.83
N LYS A 118 12.59 8.01 -3.97
CA LYS A 118 13.70 8.78 -4.56
C LYS A 118 13.49 10.28 -4.52
N ASP A 119 12.26 10.76 -4.72
CA ASP A 119 11.92 12.19 -4.79
C ASP A 119 11.31 12.68 -3.47
N ARG A 120 12.06 13.60 -2.82
CA ARG A 120 11.64 14.21 -1.56
C ARG A 120 10.36 15.04 -1.67
N ASN A 121 10.05 15.63 -2.83
CA ASN A 121 8.85 16.43 -3.01
C ASN A 121 7.62 15.54 -3.11
N ILE A 122 7.71 14.45 -3.87
CA ILE A 122 6.66 13.42 -3.93
C ILE A 122 6.45 12.81 -2.54
N SER A 123 7.53 12.46 -1.85
CA SER A 123 7.47 11.97 -0.46
C SER A 123 6.72 12.93 0.46
N LYS A 124 6.97 14.25 0.36
CA LYS A 124 6.25 15.25 1.16
C LYS A 124 4.75 15.31 0.85
N VAL A 125 4.37 15.14 -0.42
CA VAL A 125 2.95 15.09 -0.82
C VAL A 125 2.30 13.85 -0.22
N VAL A 126 2.94 12.68 -0.37
CA VAL A 126 2.47 11.43 0.23
C VAL A 126 2.30 11.58 1.75
N MET A 127 3.32 12.11 2.44
CA MET A 127 3.26 12.31 3.89
C MET A 127 2.07 13.18 4.30
N ARG A 128 1.86 14.32 3.62
CA ARG A 128 0.71 15.20 3.90
C ARG A 128 -0.62 14.50 3.68
N SER A 129 -0.74 13.74 2.58
CA SER A 129 -1.95 12.96 2.30
C SER A 129 -2.27 11.99 3.43
N LEU A 130 -1.25 11.33 3.97
CA LEU A 130 -1.43 10.33 5.02
C LEU A 130 -1.65 10.96 6.41
N GLU A 131 -0.99 12.07 6.72
CA GLU A 131 -1.19 12.84 7.96
C GLU A 131 -2.61 13.41 8.05
N ASP A 132 -3.16 13.90 6.94
CA ASP A 132 -4.52 14.47 6.88
C ASP A 132 -5.61 13.39 7.05
N LEU A 133 -5.30 12.14 6.80
CA LEU A 133 -6.21 11.01 7.07
C LEU A 133 -6.36 10.67 8.55
N GLY A 134 -5.45 11.14 9.40
CA GLY A 134 -5.56 11.13 10.87
C GLY A 134 -5.57 9.77 11.52
N ASP A 135 -5.06 8.73 10.86
CA ASP A 135 -5.16 7.36 11.32
C ASP A 135 -3.84 6.77 11.83
N ASP A 136 -3.96 5.91 12.83
CA ASP A 136 -2.91 5.03 13.32
C ASP A 136 -2.72 3.84 12.37
N PHE A 137 -2.04 4.04 11.27
CA PHE A 137 -1.61 2.96 10.37
C PHE A 137 -0.10 2.97 10.15
N ARG A 138 0.43 1.82 9.79
CA ARG A 138 1.85 1.63 9.48
C ARG A 138 2.13 1.96 8.02
N LEU A 139 3.38 2.28 7.71
CA LEU A 139 3.82 2.43 6.32
C LEU A 139 4.80 1.34 5.94
N PHE A 140 4.57 0.69 4.81
CA PHE A 140 5.53 -0.20 4.18
C PHE A 140 6.38 0.61 3.20
N VAL A 141 7.67 0.62 3.42
CA VAL A 141 8.62 1.45 2.67
C VAL A 141 9.89 0.65 2.35
N PRO A 142 10.58 0.98 1.24
CA PRO A 142 11.89 0.39 1.00
C PRO A 142 12.93 0.95 1.96
N VAL A 143 13.96 0.19 2.22
CA VAL A 143 15.14 0.66 2.98
C VAL A 143 15.77 1.85 2.26
N ASN A 144 16.31 2.81 3.02
CA ASN A 144 17.01 4.00 2.50
C ASN A 144 16.15 4.91 1.58
N SER A 145 14.83 4.99 1.84
CA SER A 145 13.92 5.81 1.03
C SER A 145 13.68 7.19 1.62
N GLN A 146 13.43 8.19 0.75
CA GLN A 146 13.05 9.55 1.16
C GLN A 146 11.73 9.54 1.94
N LEU A 147 10.76 8.70 1.54
CA LEU A 147 9.51 8.54 2.28
C LEU A 147 9.77 7.97 3.67
N GLY A 148 10.60 6.93 3.80
CA GLY A 148 10.96 6.34 5.09
C GLY A 148 11.65 7.34 6.02
N GLU A 149 12.57 8.16 5.49
CA GLU A 149 13.21 9.23 6.28
C GLU A 149 12.21 10.27 6.81
N LEU A 150 11.27 10.71 5.96
CA LEU A 150 10.27 11.71 6.35
C LEU A 150 9.23 11.15 7.33
N ALA A 151 8.90 9.87 7.21
CA ALA A 151 7.91 9.20 8.03
C ALA A 151 8.44 8.77 9.40
N LEU A 152 9.78 8.74 9.57
CA LEU A 152 10.42 8.33 10.82
C LEU A 152 9.96 9.19 12.02
N GLY A 153 9.46 8.52 13.06
CA GLY A 153 8.93 9.18 14.26
C GLY A 153 7.51 9.76 14.11
N ARG A 154 6.89 9.63 12.94
CA ARG A 154 5.49 10.03 12.68
C ARG A 154 4.59 8.84 12.46
N PHE A 155 5.10 7.82 11.76
CA PHE A 155 4.43 6.54 11.51
C PHE A 155 5.29 5.39 11.99
N GLU A 156 4.66 4.27 12.33
CA GLU A 156 5.34 3.00 12.47
C GLU A 156 5.74 2.50 11.08
N LEU A 157 7.04 2.18 10.91
CA LEU A 157 7.60 1.78 9.61
C LEU A 157 7.88 0.29 9.56
N TYR A 158 7.46 -0.32 8.46
CA TYR A 158 7.84 -1.66 8.07
C TYR A 158 8.72 -1.58 6.83
N TYR A 159 10.00 -1.86 7.01
CA TYR A 159 10.95 -1.93 5.90
C TYR A 159 10.79 -3.26 5.20
N GLU A 160 10.61 -3.22 3.88
CA GLU A 160 10.38 -4.41 3.09
C GLU A 160 11.47 -4.64 2.05
N ALA A 161 11.59 -5.90 1.63
CA ALA A 161 12.35 -6.34 0.48
C ALA A 161 11.48 -7.26 -0.37
N PHE A 162 11.67 -7.25 -1.68
CA PHE A 162 10.93 -8.07 -2.62
C PHE A 162 11.68 -9.38 -2.86
N ALA A 163 11.01 -10.51 -2.65
CA ALA A 163 11.61 -11.84 -2.77
C ALA A 163 11.85 -12.27 -4.23
N ASP A 164 11.29 -11.54 -5.20
CA ASP A 164 11.35 -11.83 -6.64
C ASP A 164 12.47 -11.11 -7.40
N ARG A 165 13.34 -10.37 -6.70
CA ARG A 165 14.43 -9.59 -7.31
C ARG A 165 15.72 -9.67 -6.52
N ASN A 166 16.82 -9.35 -7.18
CA ASN A 166 18.12 -9.15 -6.55
C ASN A 166 18.28 -7.67 -6.15
N TYR A 167 19.08 -7.44 -5.12
CA TYR A 167 19.48 -6.11 -4.66
C TYR A 167 20.97 -5.95 -4.86
N GLU A 168 21.41 -4.79 -5.30
CA GLU A 168 22.80 -4.36 -5.29
C GLU A 168 23.18 -3.87 -3.87
N ASP A 169 24.47 -3.62 -3.64
CA ASP A 169 24.98 -3.24 -2.32
C ASP A 169 24.41 -1.89 -1.80
N ASP A 170 23.84 -1.07 -2.68
CA ASP A 170 23.23 0.24 -2.38
C ASP A 170 21.68 0.19 -2.27
N GLY A 171 21.05 -0.96 -2.43
CA GLY A 171 19.61 -1.19 -2.27
C GLY A 171 18.79 -1.22 -3.54
#